data_f4fa6783bfc5656878fe0d76a53c606d
#
_entry.id   f4fa6783bfc5656878fe0d76a53c606d
#
_cell.length_a   1.000
_cell.length_b   1.000
_cell.length_c   1.000
_cell.angle_alpha   90.00
_cell.angle_beta   90.00
_cell.angle_gamma   90.00
#
_symmetry.space_group_name_H-M   'P 1'
#
loop_
_entity.id
_entity.type
_entity.pdbx_description
1 polymer ?
#
loop_
_entity_poly.entity_id
_entity_poly.type
_entity_poly.pdbx_seq_one_letter_code
_entity_poly.pdbx_strand_id
1 'polypeptide(L)'
;MKADFFNKEFNLHNISHAYLFECKDSNESHKLTDNFIKKILCTSNKEKPIFCDECTSCKSFNVNSNPDYLEIFPDDKDKIGIGSLRGDSDKNRGIISVLNETPLISNAKVIKINCAEKLNDEAQNYLLKILEEPPKNSHIIMLSSRPFKLKKTILSRLVKIKIQETGLINEFNGIKIDPLFSEILYREYDLDTLSEKELNFLSDLFENTIESLDKFNFSKEKILDTWNDDYLNFRLNVLKQNIFQTILGKLKKTNNKNLAVTSSLDEERLFLFLEEIISLQALLANKVPINKKVQLDAIFDFI
;
A
#
# COMPACT_ATOMS: atom_id res chain seq x y z
N MET A 1 18.50 -4.45 -9.06
CA MET A 1 17.50 -4.93 -8.08
C MET A 1 16.04 -4.80 -8.55
N LYS A 2 15.71 -3.85 -9.45
CA LYS A 2 14.33 -3.63 -9.97
C LYS A 2 13.88 -4.64 -11.05
N ALA A 3 14.77 -5.18 -11.85
CA ALA A 3 14.46 -6.20 -12.87
C ALA A 3 14.24 -7.60 -12.27
N ASP A 4 14.90 -7.91 -11.15
CA ASP A 4 14.83 -9.22 -10.51
C ASP A 4 13.49 -9.50 -9.81
N PHE A 5 12.78 -8.45 -9.34
CA PHE A 5 11.46 -8.59 -8.73
C PHE A 5 10.43 -9.11 -9.73
N PHE A 6 10.43 -8.55 -10.96
CA PHE A 6 9.53 -9.01 -12.01
C PHE A 6 9.90 -10.38 -12.58
N ASN A 7 11.17 -10.79 -12.50
CA ASN A 7 11.64 -12.06 -13.05
C ASN A 7 11.38 -13.25 -12.13
N LYS A 8 11.34 -13.05 -10.80
CA LYS A 8 11.16 -14.14 -9.82
C LYS A 8 9.71 -14.49 -9.53
N GLU A 9 8.79 -13.52 -9.57
CA GLU A 9 7.40 -13.74 -9.13
C GLU A 9 6.38 -13.84 -10.28
N PHE A 10 6.76 -13.51 -11.52
CA PHE A 10 5.81 -13.49 -12.64
C PHE A 10 6.14 -14.51 -13.71
N ASN A 11 5.72 -15.76 -13.46
CA ASN A 11 5.64 -16.75 -14.53
C ASN A 11 4.43 -16.38 -15.42
N LEU A 12 4.68 -15.92 -16.64
CA LEU A 12 3.65 -15.49 -17.61
C LEU A 12 2.59 -16.57 -17.92
N HIS A 13 2.82 -17.82 -17.50
CA HIS A 13 1.87 -18.92 -17.66
C HIS A 13 0.71 -18.89 -16.65
N ASN A 14 0.81 -18.10 -15.56
CA ASN A 14 -0.20 -18.00 -14.50
C ASN A 14 -0.46 -16.57 -14.04
N ILE A 15 -0.69 -15.63 -15.00
CA ILE A 15 -1.06 -14.27 -14.64
C ILE A 15 -2.50 -14.28 -14.11
N SER A 16 -2.71 -13.77 -12.89
CA SER A 16 -4.04 -13.58 -12.34
C SER A 16 -4.83 -12.55 -13.14
N HIS A 17 -6.15 -12.65 -13.10
CA HIS A 17 -7.05 -11.70 -13.73
C HIS A 17 -7.06 -10.32 -13.04
N ALA A 18 -6.63 -10.23 -11.77
CA ALA A 18 -6.69 -8.95 -11.04
C ALA A 18 -5.54 -8.80 -10.03
N TYR A 19 -4.95 -7.61 -10.00
CA TYR A 19 -3.86 -7.22 -9.11
C TYR A 19 -4.14 -5.90 -8.43
N LEU A 20 -3.66 -5.78 -7.19
CA LEU A 20 -3.59 -4.55 -6.45
C LEU A 20 -2.12 -4.22 -6.17
N PHE A 21 -1.66 -3.14 -6.76
CA PHE A 21 -0.36 -2.56 -6.42
C PHE A 21 -0.53 -1.59 -5.26
N GLU A 22 -0.04 -2.01 -4.10
CA GLU A 22 0.02 -1.17 -2.91
C GLU A 22 1.26 -0.29 -3.03
N CYS A 23 1.07 0.95 -3.42
CA CYS A 23 2.14 1.90 -3.71
C CYS A 23 1.68 3.33 -3.49
N LYS A 24 2.64 4.23 -3.30
CA LYS A 24 2.39 5.67 -3.37
C LYS A 24 2.04 6.05 -4.82
N ASP A 25 1.24 7.09 -4.97
CA ASP A 25 1.01 7.71 -6.26
C ASP A 25 2.25 8.52 -6.66
N SER A 26 3.17 7.87 -7.37
CA SER A 26 4.46 8.45 -7.78
C SER A 26 4.80 8.03 -9.21
N ASN A 27 5.61 8.84 -9.88
CA ASN A 27 6.10 8.51 -11.23
C ASN A 27 6.83 7.16 -11.29
N GLU A 28 7.47 6.74 -10.20
CA GLU A 28 8.18 5.47 -10.14
C GLU A 28 7.21 4.29 -10.07
N SER A 29 6.16 4.37 -9.22
CA SER A 29 5.14 3.32 -9.11
C SER A 29 4.32 3.20 -10.40
N HIS A 30 3.97 4.31 -11.04
CA HIS A 30 3.35 4.31 -12.36
C HIS A 30 4.23 3.61 -13.40
N LYS A 31 5.50 3.99 -13.49
CA LYS A 31 6.46 3.38 -14.43
C LYS A 31 6.63 1.88 -14.21
N LEU A 32 6.68 1.42 -12.95
CA LEU A 32 6.76 -0.01 -12.64
C LEU A 32 5.50 -0.75 -13.05
N THR A 33 4.33 -0.18 -12.76
CA THR A 33 3.04 -0.76 -13.14
C THR A 33 2.85 -0.78 -14.64
N ASP A 34 3.25 0.28 -15.35
CA ASP A 34 3.18 0.36 -16.81
C ASP A 34 4.10 -0.68 -17.47
N ASN A 35 5.29 -0.92 -16.91
CA ASN A 35 6.16 -2.00 -17.37
C ASN A 35 5.51 -3.38 -17.19
N PHE A 36 4.78 -3.60 -16.10
CA PHE A 36 4.01 -4.83 -15.88
C PHE A 36 2.87 -4.96 -16.89
N ILE A 37 2.12 -3.90 -17.14
CA ILE A 37 1.04 -3.86 -18.14
C ILE A 37 1.59 -4.11 -19.54
N LYS A 38 2.69 -3.45 -19.92
CA LYS A 38 3.35 -3.68 -21.22
C LYS A 38 3.76 -5.13 -21.40
N LYS A 39 4.22 -5.80 -20.35
CA LYS A 39 4.55 -7.23 -20.42
C LYS A 39 3.33 -8.10 -20.71
N ILE A 40 2.16 -7.78 -20.14
CA ILE A 40 0.89 -8.48 -20.41
C ILE A 40 0.44 -8.25 -21.87
N LEU A 41 0.51 -7.00 -22.33
CA LEU A 41 0.03 -6.59 -23.65
C LEU A 41 0.97 -7.04 -24.79
N CYS A 42 2.27 -7.17 -24.54
CA CYS A 42 3.30 -7.41 -25.55
C CYS A 42 3.06 -8.72 -26.32
N THR A 43 3.04 -8.64 -27.66
CA THR A 43 2.80 -9.78 -28.55
C THR A 43 4.08 -10.53 -28.95
N SER A 44 5.25 -9.96 -28.69
CA SER A 44 6.50 -10.66 -28.99
C SER A 44 6.85 -11.64 -27.88
N ASN A 45 7.43 -12.72 -28.28
CA ASN A 45 7.77 -13.97 -27.61
C ASN A 45 7.71 -13.95 -26.08
N LYS A 46 6.82 -14.75 -25.49
CA LYS A 46 6.55 -14.89 -24.05
C LYS A 46 7.76 -15.28 -23.20
N GLU A 47 8.86 -15.73 -23.82
CA GLU A 47 10.09 -16.18 -23.16
C GLU A 47 11.04 -15.03 -22.77
N LYS A 48 10.83 -13.82 -23.29
CA LYS A 48 11.62 -12.66 -22.88
C LYS A 48 11.12 -12.13 -21.54
N PRO A 49 11.98 -11.93 -20.55
CA PRO A 49 11.58 -11.44 -19.23
C PRO A 49 11.03 -10.00 -19.25
N ILE A 50 11.22 -9.28 -20.36
CA ILE A 50 10.88 -7.88 -20.56
C ILE A 50 10.01 -7.76 -21.82
N PHE A 51 9.17 -6.74 -21.93
CA PHE A 51 8.45 -6.37 -23.16
C PHE A 51 9.45 -5.93 -24.25
N CYS A 52 9.05 -5.97 -25.52
CA CYS A 52 9.97 -5.75 -26.63
C CYS A 52 10.16 -4.29 -27.07
N ASP A 53 9.22 -3.41 -26.75
CA ASP A 53 9.10 -2.01 -27.21
C ASP A 53 9.00 -1.81 -28.75
N GLU A 54 9.00 -2.89 -29.51
CA GLU A 54 9.04 -2.87 -30.99
C GLU A 54 7.72 -3.28 -31.63
N CYS A 55 6.95 -4.19 -30.99
CA CYS A 55 5.68 -4.64 -31.55
C CYS A 55 4.61 -3.52 -31.54
N THR A 56 3.59 -3.69 -32.37
CA THR A 56 2.49 -2.70 -32.50
C THR A 56 1.85 -2.39 -31.15
N SER A 57 1.63 -3.40 -30.31
CA SER A 57 1.06 -3.23 -28.97
C SER A 57 1.94 -2.36 -28.05
N CYS A 58 3.26 -2.61 -28.01
CA CYS A 58 4.17 -1.80 -27.21
C CYS A 58 4.26 -0.36 -27.71
N LYS A 59 4.38 -0.17 -29.03
CA LYS A 59 4.44 1.17 -29.64
C LYS A 59 3.19 1.99 -29.38
N SER A 60 2.00 1.39 -29.56
CA SER A 60 0.74 2.08 -29.29
C SER A 60 0.52 2.36 -27.81
N PHE A 61 0.98 1.49 -26.91
CA PHE A 61 0.93 1.74 -25.48
C PHE A 61 1.79 2.96 -25.10
N ASN A 62 3.01 3.07 -25.63
CA ASN A 62 3.91 4.17 -25.34
C ASN A 62 3.37 5.56 -25.75
N VAL A 63 2.46 5.61 -26.71
CA VAL A 63 1.79 6.86 -27.15
C VAL A 63 0.32 6.94 -26.69
N ASN A 64 -0.07 6.16 -25.69
CA ASN A 64 -1.42 6.12 -25.10
C ASN A 64 -2.56 5.89 -26.14
N SER A 65 -2.29 5.10 -27.18
CA SER A 65 -3.25 4.81 -28.25
C SER A 65 -3.57 3.32 -28.40
N ASN A 66 -3.23 2.50 -27.43
CA ASN A 66 -3.48 1.07 -27.47
C ASN A 66 -4.98 0.78 -27.25
N PRO A 67 -5.70 0.16 -28.22
CA PRO A 67 -7.15 -0.10 -28.10
C PRO A 67 -7.49 -1.20 -27.09
N ASP A 68 -6.51 -1.99 -26.66
CA ASP A 68 -6.64 -3.08 -25.69
C ASP A 68 -6.30 -2.63 -24.26
N TYR A 69 -6.04 -1.35 -24.07
CA TYR A 69 -5.72 -0.73 -22.81
C TYR A 69 -6.70 0.40 -22.50
N LEU A 70 -7.20 0.42 -21.26
CA LEU A 70 -8.00 1.51 -20.72
C LEU A 70 -7.44 1.92 -19.37
N GLU A 71 -7.23 3.21 -19.19
CA GLU A 71 -6.78 3.80 -17.93
C GLU A 71 -7.87 4.69 -17.34
N ILE A 72 -8.09 4.56 -16.03
CA ILE A 72 -9.12 5.28 -15.28
C ILE A 72 -8.45 6.10 -14.19
N PHE A 73 -8.84 7.36 -14.14
CA PHE A 73 -8.40 8.34 -13.15
C PHE A 73 -9.58 8.86 -12.33
N PRO A 74 -9.33 9.40 -11.14
CA PRO A 74 -10.33 10.20 -10.42
C PRO A 74 -10.82 11.37 -11.28
N ASP A 75 -12.07 11.78 -11.07
CA ASP A 75 -12.67 12.96 -11.68
C ASP A 75 -12.17 14.26 -11.00
N ASP A 76 -12.66 15.42 -11.47
CA ASP A 76 -12.32 16.74 -10.90
C ASP A 76 -12.72 16.88 -9.41
N LYS A 77 -13.57 16.01 -8.91
CA LYS A 77 -13.96 15.94 -7.49
C LYS A 77 -13.14 14.94 -6.69
N ASP A 78 -12.03 14.45 -7.27
CA ASP A 78 -11.13 13.48 -6.68
C ASP A 78 -11.82 12.15 -6.30
N LYS A 79 -12.78 11.69 -7.14
CA LYS A 79 -13.57 10.48 -6.95
C LYS A 79 -13.63 9.66 -8.23
N ILE A 80 -13.76 8.35 -8.08
CA ILE A 80 -14.07 7.44 -9.19
C ILE A 80 -15.48 6.91 -8.97
N GLY A 81 -16.42 7.45 -9.72
CA GLY A 81 -17.83 7.05 -9.69
C GLY A 81 -18.11 5.88 -10.65
N ILE A 82 -19.32 5.31 -10.54
CA ILE A 82 -19.77 4.25 -11.44
C ILE A 82 -19.83 4.71 -12.92
N GLY A 83 -20.08 6.01 -13.17
CA GLY A 83 -20.08 6.60 -14.50
C GLY A 83 -18.71 6.46 -15.19
N SER A 84 -17.62 6.72 -14.46
CA SER A 84 -16.24 6.54 -14.97
C SER A 84 -15.94 5.09 -15.37
N LEU A 85 -16.59 4.12 -14.71
CA LEU A 85 -16.40 2.69 -15.01
C LEU A 85 -17.30 2.18 -16.13
N ARG A 86 -18.54 2.69 -16.22
CA ARG A 86 -19.48 2.29 -17.26
C ARG A 86 -19.16 2.90 -18.61
N GLY A 87 -18.51 4.06 -18.59
CA GLY A 87 -18.32 4.89 -19.78
C GLY A 87 -19.60 5.59 -20.21
N ASP A 88 -19.43 6.67 -20.95
CA ASP A 88 -20.52 7.41 -21.59
C ASP A 88 -20.53 7.02 -23.07
N SER A 89 -21.69 6.68 -23.60
CA SER A 89 -21.86 6.10 -24.95
C SER A 89 -21.20 6.92 -26.08
N ASP A 90 -20.93 8.20 -25.83
CA ASP A 90 -20.41 9.12 -26.86
C ASP A 90 -18.95 9.59 -26.62
N LYS A 91 -18.36 9.39 -25.43
CA LYS A 91 -17.04 9.97 -25.12
C LYS A 91 -16.02 9.01 -24.47
N ASN A 92 -16.45 8.07 -23.66
CA ASN A 92 -15.55 7.18 -22.91
C ASN A 92 -16.00 5.73 -22.99
N ARG A 93 -15.09 4.83 -23.35
CA ARG A 93 -15.34 3.38 -23.33
C ARG A 93 -15.45 2.89 -21.88
N GLY A 94 -16.47 2.11 -21.57
CA GLY A 94 -16.64 1.50 -20.26
C GLY A 94 -15.79 0.24 -20.08
N ILE A 95 -15.50 -0.13 -18.83
CA ILE A 95 -14.71 -1.32 -18.49
C ILE A 95 -15.29 -2.58 -19.14
N ILE A 96 -16.59 -2.83 -18.97
CA ILE A 96 -17.24 -4.04 -19.49
C ILE A 96 -17.17 -4.08 -21.01
N SER A 97 -17.38 -2.95 -21.71
CA SER A 97 -17.24 -2.87 -23.15
C SER A 97 -15.85 -3.29 -23.60
N VAL A 98 -14.82 -2.73 -22.97
CA VAL A 98 -13.42 -3.05 -23.30
C VAL A 98 -13.08 -4.50 -23.01
N LEU A 99 -13.46 -5.03 -21.84
CA LEU A 99 -13.07 -6.38 -21.42
C LEU A 99 -13.80 -7.50 -22.17
N ASN A 100 -15.03 -7.25 -22.66
CA ASN A 100 -15.81 -8.24 -23.43
C ASN A 100 -15.40 -8.34 -24.90
N GLU A 101 -14.67 -7.36 -25.42
CA GLU A 101 -14.13 -7.42 -26.76
C GLU A 101 -12.89 -8.34 -26.81
N THR A 102 -12.67 -8.98 -27.95
CA THR A 102 -11.40 -9.69 -28.18
C THR A 102 -10.25 -8.68 -28.31
N PRO A 103 -9.04 -9.01 -27.83
CA PRO A 103 -7.88 -8.15 -28.03
C PRO A 103 -7.64 -7.92 -29.55
N LEU A 104 -7.36 -6.67 -29.93
CA LEU A 104 -7.16 -6.29 -31.34
C LEU A 104 -5.70 -6.39 -31.79
N ILE A 105 -4.79 -5.87 -30.95
CA ILE A 105 -3.35 -5.78 -31.29
C ILE A 105 -2.44 -6.34 -30.19
N SER A 106 -3.03 -6.73 -29.06
CA SER A 106 -2.32 -7.20 -27.86
C SER A 106 -2.68 -8.66 -27.54
N ASN A 107 -1.98 -9.26 -26.58
CA ASN A 107 -2.31 -10.62 -26.11
C ASN A 107 -3.52 -10.66 -25.16
N ALA A 108 -3.87 -9.54 -24.56
CA ALA A 108 -4.92 -9.42 -23.56
C ALA A 108 -5.51 -8.01 -23.54
N LYS A 109 -6.66 -7.85 -22.87
CA LYS A 109 -7.23 -6.56 -22.49
C LYS A 109 -6.79 -6.20 -21.09
N VAL A 110 -6.40 -4.95 -20.87
CA VAL A 110 -5.95 -4.48 -19.56
C VAL A 110 -6.66 -3.19 -19.18
N ILE A 111 -7.21 -3.18 -17.96
CA ILE A 111 -7.76 -1.97 -17.34
C ILE A 111 -6.84 -1.58 -16.19
N LYS A 112 -6.37 -0.34 -16.19
CA LYS A 112 -5.62 0.25 -15.06
C LYS A 112 -6.52 1.24 -14.33
N ILE A 113 -6.64 1.08 -13.02
CA ILE A 113 -7.39 2.00 -12.16
C ILE A 113 -6.39 2.67 -11.21
N ASN A 114 -6.17 3.95 -11.42
CA ASN A 114 -5.30 4.75 -10.56
C ASN A 114 -6.06 5.22 -9.33
N CYS A 115 -5.37 5.39 -8.20
CA CYS A 115 -5.96 5.85 -6.95
C CYS A 115 -7.24 5.07 -6.59
N ALA A 116 -7.17 3.76 -6.58
CA ALA A 116 -8.35 2.89 -6.39
C ALA A 116 -9.07 3.14 -5.05
N GLU A 117 -8.41 3.70 -4.05
CA GLU A 117 -9.02 4.17 -2.80
C GLU A 117 -10.05 5.28 -2.97
N LYS A 118 -10.11 5.90 -4.16
CA LYS A 118 -11.09 6.95 -4.53
C LYS A 118 -12.37 6.39 -5.16
N LEU A 119 -12.45 5.08 -5.36
CA LEU A 119 -13.67 4.40 -5.81
C LEU A 119 -14.79 4.58 -4.77
N ASN A 120 -15.93 5.12 -5.20
CA ASN A 120 -17.10 5.17 -4.35
C ASN A 120 -17.73 3.78 -4.17
N ASP A 121 -18.68 3.63 -3.25
CA ASP A 121 -19.31 2.35 -2.92
C ASP A 121 -20.00 1.68 -4.10
N GLU A 122 -20.63 2.46 -4.97
CA GLU A 122 -21.31 1.96 -6.18
C GLU A 122 -20.31 1.42 -7.22
N ALA A 123 -19.20 2.15 -7.42
CA ALA A 123 -18.11 1.74 -8.29
C ALA A 123 -17.43 0.47 -7.79
N GLN A 124 -17.20 0.38 -6.49
CA GLN A 124 -16.66 -0.83 -5.87
C GLN A 124 -17.60 -2.03 -6.06
N ASN A 125 -18.91 -1.87 -5.84
CA ASN A 125 -19.89 -2.93 -6.06
C ASN A 125 -19.99 -3.35 -7.55
N TYR A 126 -19.83 -2.40 -8.47
CA TYR A 126 -19.80 -2.69 -9.89
C TYR A 126 -18.60 -3.54 -10.29
N LEU A 127 -17.41 -3.23 -9.72
CA LEU A 127 -16.19 -4.00 -9.97
C LEU A 127 -16.27 -5.42 -9.42
N LEU A 128 -16.97 -5.66 -8.31
CA LEU A 128 -17.11 -7.01 -7.73
C LEU A 128 -17.62 -8.01 -8.77
N LYS A 129 -18.63 -7.64 -9.57
CA LYS A 129 -19.19 -8.52 -10.61
C LYS A 129 -18.14 -8.95 -11.64
N ILE A 130 -17.25 -8.03 -12.02
CA ILE A 130 -16.21 -8.28 -13.01
C ILE A 130 -15.08 -9.12 -12.39
N LEU A 131 -14.78 -8.89 -11.11
CA LEU A 131 -13.75 -9.65 -10.39
C LEU A 131 -14.19 -11.08 -10.06
N GLU A 132 -15.51 -11.34 -9.94
CA GLU A 132 -16.07 -12.68 -9.72
C GLU A 132 -16.10 -13.51 -11.00
N GLU A 133 -16.47 -12.90 -12.10
CA GLU A 133 -16.59 -13.55 -13.42
C GLU A 133 -15.77 -12.79 -14.47
N PRO A 134 -14.42 -12.87 -14.38
CA PRO A 134 -13.57 -12.12 -15.30
C PRO A 134 -13.66 -12.65 -16.72
N PRO A 135 -13.81 -11.78 -17.73
CA PRO A 135 -13.74 -12.19 -19.13
C PRO A 135 -12.38 -12.80 -19.46
N LYS A 136 -12.36 -13.72 -20.43
CA LYS A 136 -11.12 -14.39 -20.86
C LYS A 136 -10.11 -13.38 -21.40
N ASN A 137 -8.83 -13.60 -21.10
CA ASN A 137 -7.74 -12.73 -21.52
C ASN A 137 -7.92 -11.26 -21.10
N SER A 138 -8.50 -11.04 -19.92
CA SER A 138 -8.68 -9.71 -19.37
C SER A 138 -8.00 -9.59 -18.03
N HIS A 139 -7.41 -8.42 -17.76
CA HIS A 139 -6.73 -8.14 -16.52
C HIS A 139 -7.13 -6.77 -15.96
N ILE A 140 -7.31 -6.69 -14.65
CA ILE A 140 -7.59 -5.45 -13.94
C ILE A 140 -6.40 -5.17 -13.01
N ILE A 141 -5.79 -4.01 -13.19
CA ILE A 141 -4.64 -3.55 -12.42
C ILE A 141 -5.08 -2.33 -11.62
N MET A 142 -5.09 -2.45 -10.31
CA MET A 142 -5.48 -1.37 -9.40
C MET A 142 -4.23 -0.84 -8.69
N LEU A 143 -4.08 0.48 -8.62
CA LEU A 143 -3.06 1.15 -7.81
C LEU A 143 -3.74 1.81 -6.62
N SER A 144 -3.19 1.63 -5.44
CA SER A 144 -3.71 2.28 -4.24
C SER A 144 -2.63 2.57 -3.22
N SER A 145 -2.63 3.78 -2.69
CA SER A 145 -1.83 4.17 -1.53
C SER A 145 -2.51 3.81 -0.20
N ARG A 146 -3.84 3.63 -0.22
CA ARG A 146 -4.67 3.36 0.96
C ARG A 146 -5.59 2.15 0.73
N PRO A 147 -5.03 0.93 0.61
CA PRO A 147 -5.79 -0.29 0.30
C PRO A 147 -6.93 -0.57 1.28
N PHE A 148 -6.80 -0.12 2.54
CA PHE A 148 -7.81 -0.30 3.58
C PHE A 148 -9.14 0.43 3.30
N LYS A 149 -9.18 1.38 2.35
CA LYS A 149 -10.41 2.03 1.88
C LYS A 149 -11.21 1.16 0.92
N LEU A 150 -10.59 0.13 0.36
CA LEU A 150 -11.28 -0.83 -0.48
C LEU A 150 -12.03 -1.86 0.37
N LYS A 151 -13.18 -2.29 -0.10
CA LYS A 151 -13.98 -3.33 0.56
C LYS A 151 -13.18 -4.64 0.67
N LYS A 152 -13.31 -5.33 1.79
CA LYS A 152 -12.67 -6.63 2.02
C LYS A 152 -13.02 -7.64 0.93
N THR A 153 -14.23 -7.57 0.40
CA THR A 153 -14.72 -8.40 -0.72
C THR A 153 -13.96 -8.16 -2.03
N ILE A 154 -13.51 -6.94 -2.31
CA ILE A 154 -12.61 -6.65 -3.44
C ILE A 154 -11.22 -7.17 -3.12
N LEU A 155 -10.69 -6.83 -1.95
CA LEU A 155 -9.33 -7.19 -1.54
C LEU A 155 -9.08 -8.71 -1.53
N SER A 156 -10.11 -9.52 -1.27
CA SER A 156 -10.00 -10.99 -1.28
C SER A 156 -9.87 -11.60 -2.69
N ARG A 157 -10.18 -10.83 -3.75
CA ARG A 157 -10.13 -11.26 -5.15
C ARG A 157 -8.92 -10.72 -5.91
N LEU A 158 -8.08 -9.93 -5.24
CA LEU A 158 -6.91 -9.31 -5.84
C LEU A 158 -5.62 -9.99 -5.36
N VAL A 159 -4.70 -10.23 -6.27
CA VAL A 159 -3.31 -10.54 -5.93
C VAL A 159 -2.64 -9.23 -5.52
N LYS A 160 -2.19 -9.16 -4.27
CA LYS A 160 -1.58 -7.96 -3.71
C LYS A 160 -0.08 -7.95 -3.97
N ILE A 161 0.40 -6.86 -4.54
CA ILE A 161 1.81 -6.60 -4.80
C ILE A 161 2.17 -5.30 -4.10
N LYS A 162 3.05 -5.40 -3.11
CA LYS A 162 3.56 -4.21 -2.43
C LYS A 162 4.78 -3.70 -3.17
N ILE A 163 4.66 -2.53 -3.81
CA ILE A 163 5.82 -1.82 -4.37
C ILE A 163 6.50 -1.11 -3.20
N GLN A 164 7.63 -1.64 -2.76
CA GLN A 164 8.52 -0.90 -1.89
C GLN A 164 9.27 0.11 -2.76
N GLU A 165 8.83 1.34 -2.72
CA GLU A 165 9.68 2.43 -3.21
C GLU A 165 10.92 2.44 -2.32
N THR A 166 12.08 2.29 -2.93
CA THR A 166 13.37 2.37 -2.25
C THR A 166 13.75 3.82 -1.89
N GLY A 167 12.82 4.73 -2.03
CA GLY A 167 12.86 6.08 -1.52
C GLY A 167 12.15 6.16 -0.18
N LEU A 168 12.77 5.62 0.88
CA LEU A 168 12.59 6.23 2.19
C LEU A 168 12.78 7.73 1.94
N ILE A 169 11.85 8.56 2.39
CA ILE A 169 12.05 10.01 2.39
C ILE A 169 13.22 10.23 3.35
N ASN A 170 14.44 10.14 2.81
CA ASN A 170 15.63 10.38 3.62
C ASN A 170 15.75 11.85 3.99
N GLU A 171 14.99 12.70 3.28
CA GLU A 171 15.04 14.15 3.40
C GLU A 171 13.70 14.75 2.97
N PHE A 172 13.08 15.51 3.83
CA PHE A 172 11.89 16.31 3.53
C PHE A 172 12.20 17.77 3.85
N ASN A 173 12.12 18.65 2.86
CA ASN A 173 12.47 20.08 2.99
C ASN A 173 13.87 20.32 3.61
N GLY A 174 14.87 19.46 3.30
CA GLY A 174 16.22 19.58 3.85
C GLY A 174 16.41 18.95 5.25
N ILE A 175 15.37 18.39 5.84
CA ILE A 175 15.43 17.69 7.15
C ILE A 175 15.61 16.20 6.90
N LYS A 176 16.66 15.64 7.47
CA LYS A 176 16.94 14.19 7.40
C LYS A 176 15.94 13.44 8.29
N ILE A 177 15.15 12.57 7.70
CA ILE A 177 14.08 11.85 8.37
C ILE A 177 14.55 10.41 8.70
N ASP A 178 14.24 9.95 9.92
CA ASP A 178 14.46 8.57 10.31
C ASP A 178 13.65 7.60 9.43
N PRO A 179 14.23 6.48 8.98
CA PRO A 179 13.54 5.52 8.11
C PRO A 179 12.23 4.97 8.70
N LEU A 180 12.18 4.75 10.01
CA LEU A 180 10.98 4.26 10.69
C LEU A 180 9.89 5.33 10.72
N PHE A 181 10.26 6.58 11.01
CA PHE A 181 9.35 7.72 10.98
C PHE A 181 8.81 7.96 9.57
N SER A 182 9.68 7.90 8.56
CA SER A 182 9.29 7.98 7.16
C SER A 182 8.25 6.92 6.78
N GLU A 183 8.39 5.68 7.23
CA GLU A 183 7.42 4.62 6.97
C GLU A 183 6.07 4.89 7.64
N ILE A 184 6.05 5.44 8.85
CA ILE A 184 4.84 5.79 9.58
C ILE A 184 4.12 6.95 8.90
N LEU A 185 4.84 8.02 8.55
CA LEU A 185 4.30 9.17 7.83
C LEU A 185 3.65 8.72 6.52
N TYR A 186 4.35 7.87 5.77
CA TYR A 186 3.88 7.34 4.50
C TYR A 186 2.56 6.57 4.63
N ARG A 187 2.37 5.81 5.71
CA ARG A 187 1.19 4.96 5.90
C ARG A 187 -0.03 5.68 6.44
N GLU A 188 0.19 6.66 7.32
CA GLU A 188 -0.87 7.22 8.14
C GLU A 188 -1.30 8.63 7.68
N TYR A 189 -0.40 9.35 6.98
CA TYR A 189 -0.60 10.75 6.62
C TYR A 189 -0.55 10.96 5.11
N ASP A 190 -1.29 11.98 4.66
CA ASP A 190 -1.17 12.50 3.30
C ASP A 190 -0.07 13.56 3.30
N LEU A 191 1.10 13.19 2.79
CA LEU A 191 2.29 14.04 2.84
C LEU A 191 2.11 15.36 2.06
N ASP A 192 1.25 15.35 1.03
CA ASP A 192 0.99 16.52 0.19
C ASP A 192 0.12 17.57 0.94
N THR A 193 -0.57 17.15 2.00
CA THR A 193 -1.41 18.03 2.84
C THR A 193 -0.77 18.42 4.16
N LEU A 194 0.35 17.80 4.54
CA LEU A 194 1.06 18.09 5.79
C LEU A 194 1.79 19.43 5.71
N SER A 195 1.43 20.34 6.61
CA SER A 195 2.20 21.57 6.81
C SER A 195 3.55 21.27 7.48
N GLU A 196 4.52 22.17 7.28
CA GLU A 196 5.84 22.08 7.93
C GLU A 196 5.74 22.05 9.46
N LYS A 197 4.78 22.79 10.04
CA LYS A 197 4.54 22.80 11.49
C LYS A 197 4.03 21.45 12.01
N GLU A 198 3.14 20.81 11.28
CA GLU A 198 2.62 19.48 11.63
C GLU A 198 3.71 18.43 11.50
N LEU A 199 4.55 18.52 10.47
CA LEU A 199 5.67 17.60 10.30
C LEU A 199 6.67 17.73 11.45
N ASN A 200 7.07 18.94 11.83
CA ASN A 200 7.98 19.16 12.95
C ASN A 200 7.38 18.63 14.25
N PHE A 201 6.10 18.91 14.50
CA PHE A 201 5.40 18.37 15.67
C PHE A 201 5.39 16.84 15.70
N LEU A 202 5.10 16.18 14.56
CA LEU A 202 5.12 14.70 14.47
C LEU A 202 6.54 14.15 14.61
N SER A 203 7.57 14.88 14.15
CA SER A 203 8.96 14.51 14.33
C SER A 203 9.36 14.54 15.80
N ASP A 204 9.01 15.63 16.51
CA ASP A 204 9.26 15.74 17.96
C ASP A 204 8.52 14.66 18.73
N LEU A 205 7.28 14.38 18.35
CA LEU A 205 6.48 13.32 18.97
C LEU A 205 7.08 11.93 18.72
N PHE A 206 7.61 11.68 17.54
CA PHE A 206 8.31 10.44 17.20
C PHE A 206 9.57 10.27 18.05
N GLU A 207 10.43 11.31 18.11
CA GLU A 207 11.66 11.28 18.93
C GLU A 207 11.35 11.05 20.40
N ASN A 208 10.40 11.77 20.97
CA ASN A 208 9.95 11.57 22.35
C ASN A 208 9.42 10.15 22.61
N THR A 209 8.75 9.55 21.61
CA THR A 209 8.25 8.18 21.71
C THR A 209 9.41 7.19 21.71
N ILE A 210 10.38 7.35 20.82
CA ILE A 210 11.59 6.51 20.76
C ILE A 210 12.41 6.62 22.04
N GLU A 211 12.63 7.82 22.55
CA GLU A 211 13.36 8.06 23.79
C GLU A 211 12.70 7.40 25.01
N SER A 212 11.36 7.43 25.07
CA SER A 212 10.63 6.79 26.17
C SER A 212 10.71 5.25 26.14
N LEU A 213 11.03 4.67 24.99
CA LEU A 213 11.20 3.22 24.76
C LEU A 213 12.68 2.78 24.82
N ASP A 214 13.62 3.69 25.03
CA ASP A 214 15.02 3.34 25.20
C ASP A 214 15.25 2.63 26.54
N LYS A 215 16.15 1.63 26.54
CA LYS A 215 16.47 0.79 27.69
C LYS A 215 16.84 1.58 28.98
N PHE A 216 17.49 2.73 28.78
CA PHE A 216 17.93 3.56 29.90
C PHE A 216 16.85 4.51 30.42
N ASN A 217 15.86 4.84 29.56
CA ASN A 217 14.81 5.80 29.87
C ASN A 217 13.44 5.14 30.07
N PHE A 218 13.35 3.83 29.84
CA PHE A 218 12.08 3.11 29.95
C PHE A 218 11.58 3.11 31.39
N SER A 219 10.40 3.68 31.57
CA SER A 219 9.62 3.62 32.80
C SER A 219 8.15 3.43 32.43
N LYS A 220 7.61 2.26 32.80
CA LYS A 220 6.20 1.93 32.56
C LYS A 220 5.27 3.01 33.14
N GLU A 221 5.50 3.44 34.38
CA GLU A 221 4.69 4.46 35.05
C GLU A 221 4.68 5.78 34.26
N LYS A 222 5.86 6.22 33.81
CA LYS A 222 5.99 7.45 33.04
C LYS A 222 5.25 7.35 31.69
N ILE A 223 5.32 6.20 31.02
CA ILE A 223 4.60 5.95 29.78
C ILE A 223 3.09 5.99 30.02
N LEU A 224 2.60 5.32 31.06
CA LEU A 224 1.18 5.32 31.41
C LEU A 224 0.61 6.72 31.67
N ASP A 225 1.42 7.62 32.18
CA ASP A 225 1.01 9.00 32.43
C ASP A 225 1.11 9.90 31.19
N THR A 226 2.11 9.68 30.34
CA THR A 226 2.38 10.55 29.17
C THR A 226 1.66 10.12 27.92
N TRP A 227 1.33 8.84 27.74
CA TRP A 227 0.70 8.32 26.52
C TRP A 227 -0.85 8.31 26.57
N ASN A 228 -1.44 8.91 27.57
CA ASN A 228 -2.89 8.99 27.73
C ASN A 228 -3.52 10.18 26.97
N ASP A 229 -2.89 10.61 25.90
CA ASP A 229 -3.30 11.75 25.06
C ASP A 229 -4.01 11.32 23.76
N ASP A 230 -4.32 12.30 22.91
CA ASP A 230 -4.96 12.08 21.63
C ASP A 230 -4.01 11.47 20.58
N TYR A 231 -2.70 11.48 20.85
CA TYR A 231 -1.67 10.92 19.97
C TYR A 231 -1.29 9.48 20.29
N LEU A 232 -2.04 8.82 21.18
CA LEU A 232 -1.82 7.43 21.57
C LEU A 232 -1.74 6.51 20.32
N ASN A 233 -2.63 6.68 19.36
CA ASN A 233 -2.62 5.84 18.15
C ASN A 233 -1.33 6.00 17.33
N PHE A 234 -0.79 7.22 17.23
CA PHE A 234 0.50 7.47 16.58
C PHE A 234 1.64 6.73 17.31
N ARG A 235 1.71 6.83 18.64
CA ARG A 235 2.73 6.17 19.45
C ARG A 235 2.64 4.65 19.37
N LEU A 236 1.41 4.09 19.33
CA LEU A 236 1.19 2.68 19.11
C LEU A 236 1.66 2.24 17.71
N ASN A 237 1.52 3.10 16.70
CA ASN A 237 2.06 2.83 15.37
C ASN A 237 3.58 2.80 15.35
N VAL A 238 4.24 3.72 16.06
CA VAL A 238 5.71 3.71 16.24
C VAL A 238 6.16 2.39 16.88
N LEU A 239 5.52 2.00 17.98
CA LEU A 239 5.84 0.77 18.70
C LEU A 239 5.58 -0.48 17.82
N LYS A 240 4.44 -0.56 17.15
CA LYS A 240 4.07 -1.64 16.24
C LYS A 240 5.10 -1.83 15.13
N GLN A 241 5.50 -0.75 14.48
CA GLN A 241 6.49 -0.81 13.40
C GLN A 241 7.86 -1.23 13.92
N ASN A 242 8.26 -0.76 15.10
CA ASN A 242 9.50 -1.19 15.71
C ASN A 242 9.50 -2.69 16.03
N ILE A 243 8.43 -3.21 16.63
CA ILE A 243 8.28 -4.65 16.90
C ILE A 243 8.36 -5.44 15.59
N PHE A 244 7.67 -4.99 14.55
CA PHE A 244 7.69 -5.64 13.25
C PHE A 244 9.10 -5.68 12.65
N GLN A 245 9.85 -4.58 12.71
CA GLN A 245 11.25 -4.54 12.27
C GLN A 245 12.16 -5.46 13.12
N THR A 246 11.88 -5.57 14.40
CA THR A 246 12.61 -6.47 15.32
C THR A 246 12.37 -7.94 14.94
N ILE A 247 11.12 -8.33 14.70
CA ILE A 247 10.77 -9.69 14.25
C ILE A 247 11.45 -9.99 12.91
N LEU A 248 11.36 -9.08 11.93
CA LEU A 248 12.02 -9.25 10.64
C LEU A 248 13.54 -9.35 10.76
N GLY A 249 14.15 -8.56 11.64
CA GLY A 249 15.58 -8.60 11.93
C GLY A 249 16.01 -9.95 12.49
N LYS A 250 15.26 -10.50 13.45
CA LYS A 250 15.52 -11.81 14.02
C LYS A 250 15.38 -12.93 13.00
N LEU A 251 14.30 -12.91 12.20
CA LEU A 251 14.06 -13.90 11.14
C LEU A 251 15.13 -13.87 10.02
N LYS A 252 15.61 -12.68 9.65
CA LYS A 252 16.64 -12.49 8.61
C LYS A 252 18.07 -12.53 9.13
N LYS A 253 18.27 -12.66 10.43
CA LYS A 253 19.59 -12.57 11.08
C LYS A 253 20.36 -11.29 10.72
N THR A 254 19.65 -10.18 10.53
CA THR A 254 20.22 -8.86 10.22
C THR A 254 20.25 -8.00 11.48
N ASN A 255 21.39 -7.34 11.71
CA ASN A 255 21.51 -6.37 12.80
C ASN A 255 20.81 -5.06 12.38
N ASN A 256 19.53 -4.94 12.66
CA ASN A 256 18.83 -3.66 12.59
C ASN A 256 19.00 -2.93 13.93
N LYS A 257 19.07 -1.59 13.89
CA LYS A 257 18.96 -0.75 15.09
C LYS A 257 17.56 -0.90 15.69
N ASN A 258 17.38 -1.91 16.51
CA ASN A 258 16.11 -2.15 17.20
C ASN A 258 16.10 -1.38 18.51
N LEU A 259 14.94 -0.89 18.92
CA LEU A 259 14.76 -0.35 20.27
C LEU A 259 15.14 -1.43 21.29
N ALA A 260 15.90 -1.03 22.29
CA ALA A 260 16.45 -1.97 23.25
C ALA A 260 15.38 -2.74 24.03
N VAL A 261 14.21 -2.12 24.25
CA VAL A 261 13.05 -2.72 24.91
C VAL A 261 12.50 -3.94 24.15
N THR A 262 12.41 -3.87 22.82
CA THR A 262 11.87 -4.98 22.01
C THR A 262 12.94 -6.01 21.65
N SER A 263 14.21 -5.65 21.66
CA SER A 263 15.31 -6.53 21.26
C SER A 263 15.56 -7.66 22.26
N SER A 264 15.22 -7.47 23.54
CA SER A 264 15.40 -8.45 24.62
C SER A 264 14.30 -9.53 24.64
N LEU A 265 13.16 -9.30 24.00
CA LEU A 265 12.03 -10.23 23.97
C LEU A 265 12.26 -11.36 22.98
N ASP A 266 11.78 -12.56 23.29
CA ASP A 266 11.73 -13.67 22.34
C ASP A 266 10.66 -13.43 21.25
N GLU A 267 10.63 -14.29 20.21
CA GLU A 267 9.72 -14.11 19.09
C GLU A 267 8.25 -14.27 19.51
N GLU A 268 7.94 -15.23 20.39
CA GLU A 268 6.59 -15.49 20.86
C GLU A 268 6.01 -14.29 21.62
N ARG A 269 6.79 -13.72 22.53
CA ARG A 269 6.40 -12.50 23.26
C ARG A 269 6.24 -11.29 22.35
N LEU A 270 7.09 -11.15 21.33
CA LEU A 270 6.94 -10.07 20.34
C LEU A 270 5.64 -10.19 19.55
N PHE A 271 5.22 -11.40 19.18
CA PHE A 271 3.94 -11.62 18.50
C PHE A 271 2.75 -11.30 19.41
N LEU A 272 2.76 -11.77 20.66
CA LEU A 272 1.70 -11.47 21.62
C LEU A 272 1.60 -9.95 21.88
N PHE A 273 2.74 -9.29 22.03
CA PHE A 273 2.81 -7.84 22.21
C PHE A 273 2.20 -7.10 20.99
N LEU A 274 2.51 -7.56 19.77
CA LEU A 274 1.95 -7.02 18.55
C LEU A 274 0.42 -7.20 18.46
N GLU A 275 -0.10 -8.36 18.86
CA GLU A 275 -1.55 -8.65 18.88
C GLU A 275 -2.29 -7.72 19.85
N GLU A 276 -1.75 -7.48 21.03
CA GLU A 276 -2.34 -6.57 22.01
C GLU A 276 -2.39 -5.11 21.50
N ILE A 277 -1.30 -4.66 20.85
CA ILE A 277 -1.28 -3.33 20.24
C ILE A 277 -2.36 -3.21 19.14
N ILE A 278 -2.48 -4.21 18.26
CA ILE A 278 -3.48 -4.24 17.20
C ILE A 278 -4.90 -4.24 17.79
N SER A 279 -5.12 -5.01 18.85
CA SER A 279 -6.41 -5.07 19.55
C SER A 279 -6.78 -3.71 20.13
N LEU A 280 -5.86 -3.03 20.81
CA LEU A 280 -6.08 -1.69 21.34
C LEU A 280 -6.36 -0.67 20.21
N GLN A 281 -5.59 -0.72 19.12
CA GLN A 281 -5.85 0.15 17.97
C GLN A 281 -7.24 -0.07 17.35
N ALA A 282 -7.72 -1.31 17.30
CA ALA A 282 -9.07 -1.63 16.83
C ALA A 282 -10.17 -1.04 17.75
N LEU A 283 -9.97 -1.08 19.07
CA LEU A 283 -10.89 -0.45 20.04
C LEU A 283 -10.91 1.07 19.88
N LEU A 284 -9.75 1.71 19.72
CA LEU A 284 -9.64 3.15 19.49
C LEU A 284 -10.31 3.57 18.16
N ALA A 285 -10.09 2.82 17.09
CA ALA A 285 -10.69 3.10 15.78
C ALA A 285 -12.22 2.99 15.79
N ASN A 286 -12.77 2.05 16.57
CA ASN A 286 -14.22 1.87 16.75
C ASN A 286 -14.82 2.81 17.78
N LYS A 287 -14.03 3.74 18.34
CA LYS A 287 -14.46 4.71 19.38
C LYS A 287 -15.12 4.04 20.61
N VAL A 288 -14.66 2.83 20.94
CA VAL A 288 -15.13 2.13 22.14
C VAL A 288 -14.63 2.90 23.38
N PRO A 289 -15.50 3.22 24.36
CA PRO A 289 -15.05 3.87 25.57
C PRO A 289 -14.18 2.90 26.38
N ILE A 290 -12.89 3.19 26.46
CA ILE A 290 -11.89 2.37 27.16
C ILE A 290 -11.09 3.22 28.15
N ASN A 291 -10.61 2.58 29.20
CA ASN A 291 -9.59 3.19 30.04
C ASN A 291 -8.20 2.96 29.41
N LYS A 292 -7.71 3.97 28.68
CA LYS A 292 -6.42 3.90 27.96
C LYS A 292 -5.27 3.48 28.88
N LYS A 293 -5.22 3.97 30.12
CA LYS A 293 -4.16 3.67 31.09
C LYS A 293 -4.12 2.19 31.44
N VAL A 294 -5.30 1.58 31.69
CA VAL A 294 -5.40 0.13 32.00
C VAL A 294 -4.97 -0.72 30.80
N GLN A 295 -5.38 -0.32 29.58
CA GLN A 295 -5.00 -1.04 28.37
C GLN A 295 -3.50 -0.94 28.09
N LEU A 296 -2.91 0.23 28.28
CA LEU A 296 -1.46 0.41 28.16
C LEU A 296 -0.70 -0.37 29.22
N ASP A 297 -1.22 -0.42 30.44
CA ASP A 297 -0.62 -1.19 31.53
C ASP A 297 -0.52 -2.67 31.16
N ALA A 298 -1.59 -3.25 30.63
CA ALA A 298 -1.62 -4.63 30.15
C ALA A 298 -0.64 -4.87 28.98
N ILE A 299 -0.55 -3.93 28.04
CA ILE A 299 0.36 -4.01 26.90
C ILE A 299 1.83 -4.01 27.38
N PHE A 300 2.18 -3.15 28.32
CA PHE A 300 3.55 -3.05 28.82
C PHE A 300 3.94 -4.09 29.88
N ASP A 301 3.02 -4.99 30.26
CA ASP A 301 3.34 -6.17 31.08
C ASP A 301 4.16 -7.23 30.31
N PHE A 302 4.25 -7.13 28.98
CA PHE A 302 5.08 -8.01 28.16
C PHE A 302 6.56 -7.66 28.18
N ILE A 303 6.94 -6.46 28.64
CA ILE A 303 8.31 -5.94 28.74
C ILE A 303 8.83 -6.06 30.15
#